data_ee6b7552cf983f26958581013e795e0f
#
_entry.id   ee6b7552cf983f26958581013e795e0f
#
_cell.length_a   1.000
_cell.length_b   1.000
_cell.length_c   1.000
_cell.angle_alpha   90.00
_cell.angle_beta   90.00
_cell.angle_gamma   90.00
#
_symmetry.space_group_name_H-M   'P 1'
#
loop_
_entity.id
_entity.type
_entity.pdbx_description
1 polymer ?
#
loop_
_entity_poly.entity_id
_entity_poly.type
_entity_poly.pdbx_seq_one_letter_code
_entity_poly.pdbx_strand_id
1 'polypeptide(L)'
;NYYSNSIAFGNAFIGWNYKVLTENLHTCTLAEGCDYVADKIHDEADREVVSVLDKILTESGYTRKKGDFNEGPSVRYYCGKSSVYDYALNSDTGNLYLELRIRNAEKCLAYLRECPESIVEVFRHSDAGCQNRMNGTCRYGVKYEFEKEEKWHCGCCGAPFKLHPIKEDIPHYLKLLELGRSK
;
A
#
# COMPACT_ATOMS: atom_id res chain seq x y z
N ASN A 1 7.35 -22.25 -21.93
CA ASN A 1 7.81 -20.97 -22.49
C ASN A 1 6.78 -19.83 -22.40
N TYR A 2 5.66 -20.01 -21.73
CA TYR A 2 4.65 -18.95 -21.52
C TYR A 2 4.92 -18.11 -20.25
N TYR A 3 5.77 -18.60 -19.35
CA TYR A 3 6.01 -17.92 -18.05
C TYR A 3 7.11 -16.86 -18.06
N SER A 4 8.02 -16.87 -19.02
CA SER A 4 9.11 -15.89 -19.08
C SER A 4 8.69 -14.53 -19.67
N ASN A 5 7.61 -14.51 -20.44
CA ASN A 5 7.12 -13.25 -21.06
C ASN A 5 6.18 -12.44 -20.14
N SER A 6 5.56 -13.06 -19.12
CA SER A 6 4.63 -12.35 -18.25
C SER A 6 5.32 -11.41 -17.25
N ILE A 7 6.56 -11.71 -16.84
CA ILE A 7 7.33 -10.84 -15.91
C ILE A 7 7.82 -9.58 -16.64
N ALA A 8 8.28 -9.70 -17.89
CA ALA A 8 8.70 -8.57 -18.69
C ALA A 8 7.50 -7.68 -19.07
N PHE A 9 6.34 -8.29 -19.36
CA PHE A 9 5.10 -7.55 -19.64
C PHE A 9 4.55 -6.83 -18.40
N GLY A 10 4.67 -7.41 -17.19
CA GLY A 10 4.22 -6.78 -15.95
C GLY A 10 4.99 -5.49 -15.65
N ASN A 11 6.31 -5.51 -15.74
CA ASN A 11 7.14 -4.33 -15.47
C ASN A 11 6.99 -3.24 -16.53
N ALA A 12 6.87 -3.62 -17.81
CA ALA A 12 6.61 -2.67 -18.89
C ALA A 12 5.20 -2.05 -18.80
N PHE A 13 4.20 -2.84 -18.37
CA PHE A 13 2.82 -2.40 -18.26
C PHE A 13 2.64 -1.43 -17.07
N ILE A 14 3.24 -1.71 -15.91
CA ILE A 14 3.20 -0.81 -14.76
C ILE A 14 3.94 0.50 -15.08
N GLY A 15 5.14 0.44 -15.66
CA GLY A 15 5.90 1.62 -16.03
C GLY A 15 5.22 2.43 -17.14
N TRP A 16 4.60 1.77 -18.12
CA TRP A 16 3.90 2.44 -19.22
C TRP A 16 2.61 3.10 -18.75
N ASN A 17 1.80 2.40 -17.94
CA ASN A 17 0.59 2.96 -17.39
C ASN A 17 0.86 4.14 -16.44
N TYR A 18 1.91 4.04 -15.62
CA TYR A 18 2.29 5.15 -14.75
C TYR A 18 2.68 6.39 -15.55
N LYS A 19 3.50 6.24 -16.60
CA LYS A 19 3.91 7.36 -17.46
C LYS A 19 2.73 8.00 -18.18
N VAL A 20 1.83 7.18 -18.77
CA VAL A 20 0.61 7.67 -19.43
C VAL A 20 -0.33 8.34 -18.44
N LEU A 21 -0.47 7.81 -17.22
CA LEU A 21 -1.34 8.37 -16.18
C LEU A 21 -0.81 9.71 -15.64
N THR A 22 0.51 9.85 -15.45
CA THR A 22 1.10 11.12 -15.00
C THR A 22 1.03 12.24 -16.06
N GLU A 23 1.07 11.89 -17.33
CA GLU A 23 0.93 12.86 -18.43
C GLU A 23 -0.51 13.35 -18.65
N ASN A 24 -1.52 12.58 -18.22
CA ASN A 24 -2.96 12.89 -18.39
C ASN A 24 -3.69 13.35 -17.12
N LEU A 25 -2.96 13.63 -16.05
CA LEU A 25 -3.53 13.85 -14.71
C LEU A 25 -4.30 15.15 -14.51
N HIS A 26 -4.29 16.09 -15.47
CA HIS A 26 -5.00 17.36 -15.31
C HIS A 26 -6.54 17.28 -15.38
N THR A 27 -7.12 16.08 -15.59
CA THR A 27 -8.59 15.93 -15.75
C THR A 27 -9.18 14.70 -15.05
N CYS A 28 -8.55 14.15 -14.03
CA CYS A 28 -9.13 13.02 -13.28
C CYS A 28 -10.23 13.50 -12.34
N THR A 29 -11.48 13.24 -12.70
CA THR A 29 -12.59 13.25 -11.72
C THR A 29 -12.47 12.04 -10.81
N LEU A 30 -12.58 12.26 -9.50
CA LEU A 30 -12.64 11.21 -8.50
C LEU A 30 -13.80 10.25 -8.82
N ALA A 31 -13.54 8.96 -8.90
CA ALA A 31 -14.58 7.97 -9.12
C ALA A 31 -15.37 7.75 -7.82
N GLU A 32 -16.69 7.51 -7.92
CA GLU A 32 -17.56 7.24 -6.76
C GLU A 32 -16.92 6.24 -5.80
N GLY A 33 -16.65 6.64 -4.58
CA GLY A 33 -16.07 5.83 -3.53
C GLY A 33 -14.76 6.32 -2.96
N CYS A 34 -13.93 7.02 -3.73
CA CYS A 34 -12.75 7.72 -3.23
C CYS A 34 -13.08 9.08 -2.65
N ASP A 35 -14.15 9.73 -3.13
CA ASP A 35 -14.66 10.99 -2.60
C ASP A 35 -14.81 10.93 -1.08
N TYR A 36 -15.24 9.77 -0.56
CA TYR A 36 -15.44 9.58 0.87
C TYR A 36 -14.20 9.81 1.73
N VAL A 37 -13.03 9.43 1.25
CA VAL A 37 -11.75 9.72 1.92
C VAL A 37 -11.24 11.08 1.51
N ALA A 38 -11.29 11.42 0.21
CA ALA A 38 -10.79 12.66 -0.33
C ALA A 38 -11.50 13.89 0.27
N ASP A 39 -12.80 13.81 0.51
CA ASP A 39 -13.60 14.90 1.13
C ASP A 39 -13.16 15.22 2.58
N LYS A 40 -12.45 14.32 3.23
CA LYS A 40 -11.93 14.49 4.59
C LYS A 40 -10.48 14.95 4.63
N ILE A 41 -9.82 15.03 3.48
CA ILE A 41 -8.42 15.44 3.37
C ILE A 41 -8.36 16.94 3.12
N HIS A 42 -7.54 17.65 3.88
CA HIS A 42 -7.39 19.09 3.77
C HIS A 42 -6.39 19.49 2.69
N ASP A 43 -5.33 18.69 2.51
CA ASP A 43 -4.27 18.98 1.56
C ASP A 43 -4.67 18.58 0.13
N GLU A 44 -4.41 19.46 -0.84
CA GLU A 44 -4.78 19.21 -2.24
C GLU A 44 -3.86 18.16 -2.90
N ALA A 45 -2.59 18.15 -2.54
CA ALA A 45 -1.65 17.15 -3.05
C ALA A 45 -2.03 15.75 -2.56
N ASP A 46 -2.44 15.62 -1.31
CA ASP A 46 -2.95 14.35 -0.77
C ASP A 46 -4.22 13.87 -1.48
N ARG A 47 -5.14 14.78 -1.81
CA ARG A 47 -6.33 14.44 -2.61
C ARG A 47 -5.96 13.95 -4.01
N GLU A 48 -4.95 14.55 -4.62
CA GLU A 48 -4.44 14.09 -5.91
C GLU A 48 -3.86 12.67 -5.80
N VAL A 49 -3.09 12.38 -4.75
CA VAL A 49 -2.54 11.03 -4.50
C VAL A 49 -3.66 10.00 -4.38
N VAL A 50 -4.74 10.29 -3.64
CA VAL A 50 -5.91 9.40 -3.53
C VAL A 50 -6.50 9.10 -4.90
N SER A 51 -6.71 10.14 -5.71
CA SER A 51 -7.29 10.02 -7.05
C SER A 51 -6.43 9.15 -7.97
N VAL A 52 -5.12 9.39 -7.96
CA VAL A 52 -4.16 8.63 -8.79
C VAL A 52 -4.08 7.17 -8.37
N LEU A 53 -3.95 6.90 -7.07
CA LEU A 53 -3.90 5.54 -6.55
C LEU A 53 -5.20 4.78 -6.83
N ASP A 54 -6.36 5.39 -6.59
CA ASP A 54 -7.65 4.76 -6.90
C ASP A 54 -7.75 4.36 -8.36
N LYS A 55 -7.40 5.26 -9.26
CA LYS A 55 -7.43 5.00 -10.69
C LYS A 55 -6.51 3.84 -11.06
N ILE A 56 -5.24 3.88 -10.63
CA ILE A 56 -4.27 2.83 -10.92
C ILE A 56 -4.74 1.47 -10.39
N LEU A 57 -5.23 1.42 -9.15
CA LEU A 57 -5.65 0.16 -8.54
C LEU A 57 -6.90 -0.41 -9.19
N THR A 58 -7.90 0.43 -9.50
CA THR A 58 -9.13 -0.02 -10.16
C THR A 58 -8.89 -0.48 -11.61
N GLU A 59 -8.07 0.24 -12.36
CA GLU A 59 -7.65 -0.17 -13.71
C GLU A 59 -6.80 -1.46 -13.69
N SER A 60 -6.08 -1.72 -12.59
CA SER A 60 -5.35 -2.97 -12.36
C SER A 60 -6.24 -4.12 -11.85
N GLY A 61 -7.55 -3.93 -11.81
CA GLY A 61 -8.53 -4.98 -11.47
C GLY A 61 -8.77 -5.16 -9.97
N TYR A 62 -8.34 -4.22 -9.13
CA TYR A 62 -8.70 -4.23 -7.72
C TYR A 62 -10.17 -3.84 -7.52
N THR A 63 -10.85 -4.54 -6.64
CA THR A 63 -12.16 -4.14 -6.14
C THR A 63 -11.98 -3.27 -4.90
N ARG A 64 -12.79 -2.23 -4.76
CA ARG A 64 -12.74 -1.33 -3.61
C ARG A 64 -13.96 -1.43 -2.74
N LYS A 65 -13.78 -1.20 -1.43
CA LYS A 65 -14.85 -1.12 -0.43
C LYS A 65 -14.58 0.04 0.51
N LYS A 66 -15.61 0.82 0.78
CA LYS A 66 -15.60 1.84 1.84
C LYS A 66 -15.69 1.18 3.21
N GLY A 67 -15.11 1.82 4.22
CA GLY A 67 -15.24 1.40 5.59
C GLY A 67 -14.98 2.56 6.55
N ASP A 68 -15.76 2.59 7.63
CA ASP A 68 -15.45 3.38 8.80
C ASP A 68 -14.75 2.43 9.78
N PHE A 69 -13.53 2.76 10.12
CA PHE A 69 -12.76 2.04 11.12
C PHE A 69 -12.47 3.00 12.28
N ASN A 70 -11.98 2.47 13.38
CA ASN A 70 -11.65 3.26 14.59
C ASN A 70 -10.73 4.46 14.32
N GLU A 71 -10.08 4.49 13.15
CA GLU A 71 -9.14 5.52 12.73
C GLU A 71 -9.72 6.49 11.68
N GLY A 72 -11.04 6.44 11.41
CA GLY A 72 -11.71 7.34 10.47
C GLY A 72 -12.10 6.72 9.14
N PRO A 73 -12.50 7.55 8.15
CA PRO A 73 -12.92 7.09 6.83
C PRO A 73 -11.80 6.36 6.11
N SER A 74 -12.12 5.23 5.48
CA SER A 74 -11.15 4.47 4.70
C SER A 74 -11.74 3.89 3.43
N VAL A 75 -10.87 3.69 2.42
CA VAL A 75 -11.15 2.90 1.22
C VAL A 75 -10.14 1.77 1.14
N ARG A 76 -10.61 0.55 1.05
CA ARG A 76 -9.80 -0.67 0.98
C ARG A 76 -9.87 -1.30 -0.39
N TYR A 77 -8.73 -1.76 -0.88
CA TYR A 77 -8.57 -2.36 -2.20
C TYR A 77 -8.21 -3.84 -2.08
N TYR A 78 -8.92 -4.68 -2.81
CA TYR A 78 -8.83 -6.13 -2.75
C TYR A 78 -8.47 -6.70 -4.11
N CYS A 79 -7.50 -7.61 -4.16
CA CYS A 79 -7.15 -8.35 -5.36
C CYS A 79 -8.13 -9.51 -5.57
N GLY A 80 -8.89 -9.47 -6.64
CA GLY A 80 -9.84 -10.53 -6.99
C GLY A 80 -10.88 -10.79 -5.89
N LYS A 81 -11.08 -12.05 -5.53
CA LYS A 81 -12.04 -12.48 -4.49
C LYS A 81 -11.43 -12.56 -3.08
N SER A 82 -10.30 -11.93 -2.84
CA SER A 82 -9.66 -11.93 -1.53
C SER A 82 -10.59 -11.33 -0.46
N SER A 83 -10.58 -11.91 0.73
CA SER A 83 -11.23 -11.33 1.91
C SER A 83 -10.34 -10.35 2.66
N VAL A 84 -9.06 -10.27 2.29
CA VAL A 84 -8.05 -9.42 2.92
C VAL A 84 -7.63 -8.36 1.92
N TYR A 85 -7.68 -7.10 2.33
CA TYR A 85 -7.23 -5.99 1.49
C TYR A 85 -5.71 -5.97 1.33
N ASP A 86 -5.26 -5.46 0.21
CA ASP A 86 -3.84 -5.26 -0.09
C ASP A 86 -3.41 -3.81 0.19
N TYR A 87 -4.29 -2.85 -0.12
CA TYR A 87 -4.10 -1.43 0.16
C TYR A 87 -5.27 -0.87 0.93
N ALA A 88 -5.02 0.11 1.79
CA ALA A 88 -6.06 0.96 2.33
C ALA A 88 -5.58 2.41 2.36
N LEU A 89 -6.44 3.29 1.88
CA LEU A 89 -6.31 4.73 2.02
C LEU A 89 -7.20 5.17 3.18
N ASN A 90 -6.63 5.87 4.14
CA ASN A 90 -7.32 6.30 5.35
C ASN A 90 -7.10 7.79 5.55
N SER A 91 -8.11 8.46 6.12
CA SER A 91 -7.99 9.82 6.59
C SER A 91 -8.23 9.86 8.09
N ASP A 92 -7.21 10.23 8.84
CA ASP A 92 -7.31 10.48 10.28
C ASP A 92 -7.06 11.97 10.53
N THR A 93 -8.03 12.63 11.17
CA THR A 93 -7.96 14.08 11.50
C THR A 93 -7.59 14.99 10.30
N GLY A 94 -7.92 14.55 9.08
CA GLY A 94 -7.63 15.29 7.84
C GLY A 94 -6.30 14.97 7.18
N ASN A 95 -5.50 14.07 7.78
CA ASN A 95 -4.25 13.62 7.20
C ASN A 95 -4.45 12.29 6.45
N LEU A 96 -3.83 12.17 5.29
CA LEU A 96 -3.83 10.95 4.51
C LEU A 96 -2.74 9.99 5.00
N TYR A 97 -3.05 8.72 5.10
CA TYR A 97 -2.06 7.68 5.16
C TYR A 97 -2.46 6.44 4.34
N LEU A 98 -1.45 5.79 3.80
CA LEU A 98 -1.56 4.58 3.03
C LEU A 98 -1.13 3.40 3.89
N GLU A 99 -1.93 2.35 3.88
CA GLU A 99 -1.58 1.06 4.46
C GLU A 99 -1.24 0.07 3.36
N LEU A 100 -0.05 -0.53 3.44
CA LEU A 100 0.38 -1.63 2.58
C LEU A 100 0.35 -2.94 3.35
N ARG A 101 -0.43 -3.90 2.92
CA ARG A 101 -0.50 -5.21 3.55
C ARG A 101 0.54 -6.17 2.96
N ILE A 102 1.79 -5.94 3.29
CA ILE A 102 2.92 -6.77 2.90
C ILE A 102 2.97 -8.00 3.81
N ARG A 103 2.79 -9.20 3.24
CA ARG A 103 2.74 -10.47 3.99
C ARG A 103 4.09 -11.14 4.12
N ASN A 104 5.00 -10.84 3.22
CA ASN A 104 6.37 -11.35 3.21
C ASN A 104 7.36 -10.21 2.98
N ALA A 105 7.74 -9.54 4.05
CA ALA A 105 8.64 -8.39 4.00
C ALA A 105 10.05 -8.76 3.54
N GLU A 106 10.52 -9.99 3.81
CA GLU A 106 11.83 -10.48 3.38
C GLU A 106 12.03 -10.33 1.86
N LYS A 107 10.96 -10.56 1.06
CA LYS A 107 11.02 -10.41 -0.39
C LYS A 107 11.18 -8.96 -0.86
N CYS A 108 10.89 -8.00 0.00
CA CYS A 108 10.99 -6.58 -0.30
C CYS A 108 12.39 -6.03 -0.04
N LEU A 109 13.18 -6.65 0.84
CA LEU A 109 14.42 -6.06 1.37
C LEU A 109 15.44 -5.70 0.30
N ALA A 110 15.61 -6.52 -0.72
CA ALA A 110 16.54 -6.24 -1.81
C ALA A 110 16.13 -4.98 -2.60
N TYR A 111 14.83 -4.77 -2.76
CA TYR A 111 14.26 -3.64 -3.49
C TYR A 111 14.28 -2.32 -2.68
N LEU A 112 14.36 -2.38 -1.35
CA LEU A 112 14.41 -1.17 -0.52
C LEU A 112 15.59 -0.25 -0.87
N ARG A 113 16.66 -0.76 -1.49
CA ARG A 113 17.78 0.04 -1.97
C ARG A 113 17.42 1.01 -3.09
N GLU A 114 16.31 0.76 -3.78
CA GLU A 114 15.77 1.59 -4.86
C GLU A 114 14.67 2.53 -4.36
N CYS A 115 14.25 2.37 -3.09
CA CYS A 115 13.17 3.14 -2.51
C CYS A 115 13.66 4.44 -1.87
N PRO A 116 12.83 5.49 -1.83
CA PRO A 116 13.07 6.68 -1.04
C PRO A 116 13.21 6.35 0.46
N GLU A 117 13.94 7.18 1.19
CA GLU A 117 14.16 7.00 2.63
C GLU A 117 12.86 6.95 3.44
N SER A 118 11.84 7.71 3.03
CA SER A 118 10.50 7.68 3.64
C SER A 118 9.87 6.29 3.66
N ILE A 119 10.11 5.49 2.64
CA ILE A 119 9.66 4.10 2.56
C ILE A 119 10.58 3.18 3.36
N VAL A 120 11.90 3.34 3.23
CA VAL A 120 12.88 2.52 3.96
C VAL A 120 12.67 2.64 5.46
N GLU A 121 12.38 3.84 5.95
CA GLU A 121 12.13 4.12 7.36
C GLU A 121 10.96 3.32 7.93
N VAL A 122 9.90 3.08 7.14
CA VAL A 122 8.77 2.24 7.55
C VAL A 122 9.20 0.79 7.81
N PHE A 123 10.18 0.28 7.05
CA PHE A 123 10.74 -1.06 7.28
C PHE A 123 11.76 -1.08 8.43
N ARG A 124 12.34 0.04 8.77
CA ARG A 124 13.31 0.16 9.88
C ARG A 124 12.62 0.17 11.24
N HIS A 125 11.38 0.63 11.29
CA HIS A 125 10.58 0.63 12.51
C HIS A 125 9.86 -0.69 12.74
N SER A 126 9.60 -1.00 14.00
CA SER A 126 8.73 -2.08 14.44
C SER A 126 7.51 -1.51 15.14
N ASP A 127 6.37 -2.14 14.95
CA ASP A 127 5.19 -1.79 15.74
C ASP A 127 5.43 -2.05 17.24
N ALA A 128 4.80 -1.24 18.07
CA ALA A 128 4.73 -1.50 19.50
C ALA A 128 4.12 -2.89 19.74
N GLY A 129 4.73 -3.67 20.60
CA GLY A 129 4.26 -5.03 20.88
C GLY A 129 2.86 -5.05 21.46
N CYS A 130 2.00 -5.92 20.95
CA CYS A 130 0.74 -6.26 21.62
C CYS A 130 0.93 -7.50 22.51
N GLN A 131 -0.02 -7.76 23.41
CA GLN A 131 0.04 -8.89 24.33
C GLN A 131 0.17 -10.24 23.59
N ASN A 132 -0.52 -10.41 22.46
CA ASN A 132 -0.43 -11.64 21.66
C ASN A 132 0.97 -11.85 21.05
N ARG A 133 1.66 -10.77 20.68
CA ARG A 133 3.06 -10.85 20.24
C ARG A 133 3.96 -11.25 21.39
N MET A 134 3.83 -10.59 22.54
CA MET A 134 4.67 -10.86 23.70
C MET A 134 4.51 -12.30 24.21
N ASN A 135 3.29 -12.85 24.12
CA ASN A 135 2.99 -14.24 24.49
C ASN A 135 3.32 -15.25 23.37
N GLY A 136 3.83 -14.83 22.23
CA GLY A 136 4.11 -15.71 21.09
C GLY A 136 2.88 -16.31 20.40
N THR A 137 1.67 -15.81 20.68
CA THR A 137 0.40 -16.34 20.16
C THR A 137 -0.09 -15.62 18.89
N CYS A 138 0.56 -14.55 18.48
CA CYS A 138 0.18 -13.81 17.28
C CYS A 138 0.46 -14.61 16.02
N ARG A 139 -0.59 -14.88 15.21
CA ARG A 139 -0.52 -15.64 13.95
C ARG A 139 -0.47 -14.75 12.71
N TYR A 140 -0.64 -13.45 12.86
CA TYR A 140 -0.84 -12.52 11.75
C TYR A 140 0.29 -11.52 11.57
N GLY A 141 1.20 -11.45 12.52
CA GLY A 141 2.34 -10.53 12.46
C GLY A 141 3.34 -10.92 11.38
N VAL A 142 3.99 -9.91 10.81
CA VAL A 142 5.06 -10.07 9.84
C VAL A 142 6.38 -9.83 10.55
N LYS A 143 7.26 -10.82 10.52
CA LYS A 143 8.63 -10.75 11.03
C LYS A 143 9.61 -10.75 9.87
N TYR A 144 10.71 -10.01 10.01
CA TYR A 144 11.83 -10.01 9.08
C TYR A 144 13.09 -9.46 9.77
N GLU A 145 14.25 -9.73 9.20
CA GLU A 145 15.51 -9.14 9.65
C GLU A 145 15.87 -7.96 8.73
N PHE A 146 16.05 -6.77 9.31
CA PHE A 146 16.50 -5.59 8.57
C PHE A 146 17.61 -4.88 9.35
N GLU A 147 18.73 -4.58 8.67
CA GLU A 147 19.94 -3.96 9.26
C GLU A 147 20.47 -4.74 10.48
N LYS A 148 20.40 -6.08 10.44
CA LYS A 148 20.80 -7.02 11.50
C LYS A 148 19.93 -6.98 12.78
N GLU A 149 18.75 -6.43 12.68
CA GLU A 149 17.77 -6.38 13.75
C GLU A 149 16.47 -7.08 13.35
N GLU A 150 15.88 -7.85 14.26
CA GLU A 150 14.53 -8.41 14.06
C GLU A 150 13.49 -7.28 14.08
N LYS A 151 12.72 -7.17 13.03
CA LYS A 151 11.61 -6.23 12.89
C LYS A 151 10.27 -6.97 12.93
N TRP A 152 9.25 -6.26 13.35
CA TRP A 152 7.91 -6.80 13.50
C TRP A 152 6.84 -5.77 13.13
N HIS A 153 5.85 -6.21 12.34
CA HIS A 153 4.62 -5.46 12.08
C HIS A 153 3.39 -6.27 12.43
N CYS A 154 2.39 -5.63 13.04
CA CYS A 154 1.15 -6.27 13.45
C CYS A 154 0.22 -6.48 12.26
N GLY A 155 -0.24 -7.71 12.04
CA GLY A 155 -1.16 -8.04 10.93
C GLY A 155 -2.64 -8.07 11.31
N CYS A 156 -3.00 -8.05 12.59
CA CYS A 156 -4.38 -8.20 13.05
C CYS A 156 -5.04 -6.88 13.48
N CYS A 157 -4.26 -5.92 13.94
CA CYS A 157 -4.77 -4.68 14.54
C CYS A 157 -4.64 -3.47 13.61
N GLY A 158 -4.37 -3.71 12.33
CA GLY A 158 -4.17 -2.66 11.35
C GLY A 158 -3.32 -3.13 10.18
N ALA A 159 -2.86 -2.21 9.35
CA ALA A 159 -1.91 -2.52 8.30
C ALA A 159 -0.50 -2.63 8.87
N PRO A 160 0.26 -3.61 8.42
CA PRO A 160 1.61 -3.80 8.90
C PRO A 160 2.56 -2.64 8.52
N PHE A 161 2.29 -1.96 7.39
CA PHE A 161 3.15 -0.90 6.88
C PHE A 161 2.33 0.35 6.59
N LYS A 162 2.45 1.37 7.45
CA LYS A 162 1.76 2.66 7.33
C LYS A 162 2.75 3.74 6.92
N LEU A 163 2.36 4.55 5.95
CA LEU A 163 3.15 5.69 5.49
C LEU A 163 2.26 6.82 4.98
N HIS A 164 2.80 8.03 4.96
CA HIS A 164 2.19 9.14 4.25
C HIS A 164 2.51 8.98 2.75
N PRO A 165 1.51 8.80 1.87
CA PRO A 165 1.79 8.54 0.48
C PRO A 165 2.16 9.81 -0.28
N ILE A 166 3.15 9.67 -1.17
CA ILE A 166 3.59 10.71 -2.09
C ILE A 166 3.36 10.21 -3.52
N LYS A 167 2.95 11.09 -4.43
CA LYS A 167 2.59 10.72 -5.80
C LYS A 167 3.75 10.08 -6.56
N GLU A 168 4.95 10.63 -6.41
CA GLU A 168 6.18 10.15 -7.04
C GLU A 168 6.56 8.74 -6.60
N ASP A 169 6.16 8.36 -5.39
CA ASP A 169 6.51 7.07 -4.77
C ASP A 169 5.50 5.95 -5.10
N ILE A 170 4.40 6.25 -5.78
CA ILE A 170 3.37 5.26 -6.14
C ILE A 170 3.95 4.00 -6.80
N PRO A 171 4.91 4.07 -7.75
CA PRO A 171 5.50 2.87 -8.34
C PRO A 171 6.17 1.96 -7.30
N HIS A 172 6.78 2.54 -6.27
CA HIS A 172 7.40 1.80 -5.19
C HIS A 172 6.36 1.05 -4.34
N TYR A 173 5.23 1.69 -4.03
CA TYR A 173 4.14 1.03 -3.27
C TYR A 173 3.59 -0.18 -4.01
N LEU A 174 3.35 -0.06 -5.31
CA LEU A 174 2.87 -1.15 -6.16
C LEU A 174 3.88 -2.30 -6.20
N LYS A 175 5.16 -1.97 -6.38
CA LYS A 175 6.23 -2.97 -6.46
C LYS A 175 6.46 -3.70 -5.15
N LEU A 176 6.47 -2.99 -4.03
CA LEU A 176 6.59 -3.59 -2.70
C LEU A 176 5.47 -4.59 -2.41
N LEU A 177 4.23 -4.24 -2.77
CA LEU A 177 3.12 -5.15 -2.57
C LEU A 177 3.19 -6.37 -3.50
N GLU A 178 3.59 -6.18 -4.77
CA GLU A 178 3.83 -7.30 -5.71
C GLU A 178 4.85 -8.29 -5.13
N LEU A 179 5.99 -7.79 -4.64
CA LEU A 179 7.05 -8.60 -4.05
C LEU A 179 6.60 -9.27 -2.76
N GLY A 180 5.93 -8.53 -1.89
CA GLY A 180 5.53 -8.97 -0.56
C GLY A 180 4.27 -9.82 -0.50
N ARG A 181 3.61 -10.11 -1.63
CA ARG A 181 2.48 -11.04 -1.66
C ARG A 181 2.95 -12.45 -1.31
N SER A 182 2.25 -13.09 -0.37
CA SER A 182 2.35 -14.53 -0.21
C SER A 182 1.69 -15.21 -1.41
N LYS A 183 2.34 -16.19 -1.97
CA LYS A 183 1.66 -17.14 -2.85
C LYS A 183 0.82 -18.07 -2.00
#